data_bb1882e58d6887a67cd0eefe24fdf9f2
#
_entry.id   bb1882e58d6887a67cd0eefe24fdf9f2
#
_cell.length_a   1.000
_cell.length_b   1.000
_cell.length_c   1.000
_cell.angle_alpha   90.00
_cell.angle_beta   90.00
_cell.angle_gamma   90.00
#
_symmetry.space_group_name_H-M   'P 1'
#
loop_
_entity.id
_entity.type
_entity.pdbx_description
1 polymer ?
#
loop_
_entity_poly.entity_id
_entity_poly.type
_entity_poly.pdbx_seq_one_letter_code
_entity_poly.pdbx_strand_id
1 'polypeptide(L)'
;RRAAFFKGLGVAAVLDDSVGRDLALLQAAEEFVERFQAHERRQTGAEAGPSGGEGAGPLPVLASECPGWVCYAEKTHGEAVLPHLAAGRSAQGVMGLLTKRLLGGRLGAPPDRIYHCAVMPCYDKKLEASRPDFASGGVPETDCVLTTGEVQGLLEERGVSLLDLETQPLDSLAGDAGPETGGGLLAGETASGGYAHFIFREAARRLFDMEVPPGPLPLERGRNPDFHELTLRGATGEPLLSFALAYGFRNIQNVVRNLKRGKSKYHYVEVLACPS
;
A
#
# COMPACT_ATOMS: atom_id res chain seq x y z
N ARG A 1 -2.22 -25.16 -2.03
CA ARG A 1 -3.56 -25.62 -1.62
C ARG A 1 -4.63 -24.56 -1.93
N ARG A 2 -4.45 -23.28 -1.56
CA ARG A 2 -5.41 -22.20 -1.94
C ARG A 2 -5.54 -22.08 -3.46
N ALA A 3 -4.43 -22.13 -4.20
CA ALA A 3 -4.46 -22.12 -5.65
C ALA A 3 -5.26 -23.31 -6.22
N ALA A 4 -5.06 -24.51 -5.67
CA ALA A 4 -5.80 -25.72 -6.07
C ALA A 4 -7.31 -25.56 -5.85
N PHE A 5 -7.74 -24.95 -4.76
CA PHE A 5 -9.16 -24.67 -4.50
C PHE A 5 -9.77 -23.79 -5.57
N PHE A 6 -9.16 -22.64 -5.85
CA PHE A 6 -9.69 -21.71 -6.86
C PHE A 6 -9.64 -22.29 -8.28
N LYS A 7 -8.57 -23.00 -8.63
CA LYS A 7 -8.50 -23.73 -9.92
C LYS A 7 -9.59 -24.80 -10.05
N GLY A 8 -9.92 -25.48 -8.95
CA GLY A 8 -11.04 -26.42 -8.88
C GLY A 8 -12.41 -25.76 -9.10
N LEU A 9 -12.55 -24.46 -8.85
CA LEU A 9 -13.73 -23.67 -9.19
C LEU A 9 -13.76 -23.18 -10.66
N GLY A 10 -12.72 -23.51 -11.45
CA GLY A 10 -12.62 -23.07 -12.85
C GLY A 10 -11.91 -21.73 -13.05
N VAL A 11 -11.23 -21.22 -12.02
CA VAL A 11 -10.41 -20.00 -12.14
C VAL A 11 -9.22 -20.29 -13.06
N ALA A 12 -9.04 -19.47 -14.10
CA ALA A 12 -8.01 -19.65 -15.11
C ALA A 12 -6.59 -19.37 -14.60
N ALA A 13 -6.44 -18.38 -13.73
CA ALA A 13 -5.16 -18.02 -13.12
C ALA A 13 -5.33 -17.59 -11.67
N VAL A 14 -4.39 -17.98 -10.80
CA VAL A 14 -4.33 -17.59 -9.39
C VAL A 14 -2.97 -16.95 -9.13
N LEU A 15 -2.98 -15.65 -8.89
CA LEU A 15 -1.80 -14.81 -8.72
C LEU A 15 -1.57 -14.47 -7.25
N ASP A 16 -0.33 -14.16 -6.90
CA ASP A 16 0.04 -13.58 -5.61
C ASP A 16 -0.01 -12.06 -5.68
N ASP A 17 -0.47 -11.41 -4.62
CA ASP A 17 -0.58 -9.96 -4.53
C ASP A 17 0.75 -9.25 -4.23
N SER A 18 1.81 -10.01 -3.96
CA SER A 18 3.12 -9.48 -3.59
C SER A 18 3.75 -8.58 -4.65
N VAL A 19 3.56 -8.90 -5.94
CA VAL A 19 4.05 -8.06 -7.05
C VAL A 19 3.35 -6.70 -7.03
N GLY A 20 2.03 -6.68 -6.81
CA GLY A 20 1.27 -5.44 -6.67
C GLY A 20 1.75 -4.60 -5.50
N ARG A 21 2.04 -5.25 -4.37
CA ARG A 21 2.58 -4.59 -3.17
C ARG A 21 3.97 -4.03 -3.41
N ASP A 22 4.87 -4.78 -4.02
CA ASP A 22 6.23 -4.30 -4.31
C ASP A 22 6.20 -3.05 -5.21
N LEU A 23 5.37 -3.04 -6.25
CA LEU A 23 5.21 -1.87 -7.10
C LEU A 23 4.57 -0.68 -6.37
N ALA A 24 3.60 -0.94 -5.50
CA ALA A 24 3.00 0.10 -4.66
C ALA A 24 4.02 0.70 -3.67
N LEU A 25 4.91 -0.13 -3.09
CA LEU A 25 6.00 0.33 -2.22
C LEU A 25 7.00 1.22 -2.98
N LEU A 26 7.41 0.81 -4.18
CA LEU A 26 8.32 1.61 -5.02
C LEU A 26 7.69 2.96 -5.38
N GLN A 27 6.43 2.97 -5.80
CA GLN A 27 5.71 4.21 -6.11
C GLN A 27 5.59 5.12 -4.88
N ALA A 28 5.25 4.55 -3.72
CA ALA A 28 5.11 5.33 -2.48
C ALA A 28 6.44 5.91 -2.01
N ALA A 29 7.55 5.19 -2.19
CA ALA A 29 8.88 5.70 -1.86
C ALA A 29 9.29 6.86 -2.79
N GLU A 30 9.00 6.74 -4.11
CA GLU A 30 9.25 7.82 -5.07
C GLU A 30 8.46 9.06 -4.69
N GLU A 31 7.16 8.93 -4.49
CA GLU A 31 6.28 10.03 -4.08
C GLU A 31 6.78 10.72 -2.80
N PHE A 32 7.18 9.94 -1.79
CA PHE A 32 7.69 10.51 -0.55
C PHE A 32 8.96 11.32 -0.76
N VAL A 33 9.92 10.77 -1.51
CA VAL A 33 11.20 11.46 -1.80
C VAL A 33 10.96 12.76 -2.56
N GLU A 34 10.09 12.75 -3.56
CA GLU A 34 9.72 13.94 -4.33
C GLU A 34 9.07 15.02 -3.44
N ARG A 35 8.11 14.63 -2.60
CA ARG A 35 7.43 15.56 -1.66
C ARG A 35 8.39 16.12 -0.62
N PHE A 36 9.30 15.30 -0.10
CA PHE A 36 10.31 15.74 0.85
C PHE A 36 11.26 16.76 0.22
N GLN A 37 11.80 16.45 -0.94
CA GLN A 37 12.69 17.38 -1.67
C GLN A 37 11.98 18.69 -2.04
N ALA A 38 10.72 18.64 -2.44
CA ALA A 38 9.92 19.83 -2.71
C ALA A 38 9.70 20.67 -1.44
N HIS A 39 9.51 20.01 -0.30
CA HIS A 39 9.37 20.66 1.00
C HIS A 39 10.66 21.40 1.39
N GLU A 40 11.81 20.75 1.31
CA GLU A 40 13.12 21.35 1.60
C GLU A 40 13.42 22.55 0.69
N ARG A 41 13.14 22.44 -0.61
CA ARG A 41 13.31 23.57 -1.55
C ARG A 41 12.45 24.78 -1.16
N ARG A 42 11.19 24.56 -0.75
CA ARG A 42 10.31 25.66 -0.29
C ARG A 42 10.86 26.33 0.97
N GLN A 43 11.49 25.59 1.87
CA GLN A 43 12.09 26.15 3.08
C GLN A 43 13.38 26.93 2.81
N THR A 44 14.18 26.47 1.86
CA THR A 44 15.48 27.11 1.52
C THR A 44 15.38 28.20 0.46
N GLY A 45 14.20 28.39 -0.15
CA GLY A 45 14.00 29.36 -1.24
C GLY A 45 14.74 29.01 -2.53
N ALA A 46 15.15 27.73 -2.71
CA ALA A 46 15.84 27.27 -3.91
C ALA A 46 14.87 27.17 -5.10
N GLU A 47 15.32 27.57 -6.30
CA GLU A 47 14.52 27.49 -7.53
C GLU A 47 14.16 26.04 -7.87
N ALA A 48 12.98 25.85 -8.44
CA ALA A 48 12.52 24.56 -8.91
C ALA A 48 13.41 24.04 -10.05
N GLY A 49 14.12 22.95 -9.82
CA GLY A 49 14.82 22.25 -10.88
C GLY A 49 13.85 21.59 -11.87
N PRO A 50 14.30 21.17 -13.06
CA PRO A 50 13.45 20.63 -14.13
C PRO A 50 12.61 19.38 -13.77
N SER A 51 12.90 18.71 -12.67
CA SER A 51 12.16 17.57 -12.13
C SER A 51 11.29 17.91 -10.91
N GLY A 52 11.26 19.16 -10.48
CA GLY A 52 10.46 19.62 -9.34
C GLY A 52 9.04 19.96 -9.76
N GLY A 53 8.16 18.96 -9.87
CA GLY A 53 6.75 19.18 -10.23
C GLY A 53 6.08 20.18 -9.30
N GLU A 54 5.48 21.22 -9.86
CA GLU A 54 4.64 22.23 -9.16
C GLU A 54 3.43 21.60 -8.44
N GLY A 55 3.26 20.27 -8.50
CA GLY A 55 2.15 19.51 -7.96
C GLY A 55 2.47 18.62 -6.75
N ALA A 56 3.71 18.61 -6.25
CA ALA A 56 4.03 17.76 -5.11
C ALA A 56 3.29 18.21 -3.84
N GLY A 57 2.46 17.31 -3.30
CA GLY A 57 1.68 17.57 -2.09
C GLY A 57 2.52 17.93 -0.87
N PRO A 58 1.90 18.46 0.19
CA PRO A 58 2.60 18.85 1.41
C PRO A 58 3.04 17.64 2.26
N LEU A 59 3.93 17.90 3.22
CA LEU A 59 4.23 16.99 4.31
C LEU A 59 3.33 17.29 5.52
N PRO A 60 3.02 16.27 6.37
CA PRO A 60 3.38 14.87 6.20
C PRO A 60 2.62 14.19 5.06
N VAL A 61 3.21 13.16 4.49
CA VAL A 61 2.46 12.21 3.64
C VAL A 61 1.66 11.29 4.55
N LEU A 62 0.35 11.19 4.34
CA LEU A 62 -0.53 10.25 5.02
C LEU A 62 -0.80 9.07 4.07
N ALA A 63 -0.09 7.98 4.27
CA ALA A 63 -0.19 6.81 3.42
C ALA A 63 -1.07 5.73 4.07
N SER A 64 -1.87 5.04 3.26
CA SER A 64 -2.75 4.01 3.76
C SER A 64 -3.21 3.06 2.67
N GLU A 65 -3.20 1.78 2.96
CA GLU A 65 -3.93 0.76 2.20
C GLU A 65 -5.38 0.56 2.69
N CYS A 66 -5.82 1.34 3.69
CA CYS A 66 -7.13 1.20 4.32
C CYS A 66 -8.16 2.10 3.64
N PRO A 67 -9.09 1.56 2.83
CA PRO A 67 -10.12 2.36 2.16
C PRO A 67 -11.07 3.03 3.16
N GLY A 68 -11.29 2.42 4.32
CA GLY A 68 -12.08 3.02 5.40
C GLY A 68 -11.50 4.33 5.89
N TRP A 69 -10.19 4.41 6.05
CA TRP A 69 -9.50 5.67 6.35
C TRP A 69 -9.66 6.70 5.21
N VAL A 70 -9.43 6.29 3.97
CA VAL A 70 -9.52 7.19 2.82
C VAL A 70 -10.92 7.79 2.71
N CYS A 71 -11.97 6.96 2.78
CA CYS A 71 -13.35 7.41 2.77
C CYS A 71 -13.67 8.36 3.94
N TYR A 72 -13.14 8.08 5.13
CA TYR A 72 -13.31 8.93 6.29
C TYR A 72 -12.62 10.30 6.10
N ALA A 73 -11.39 10.30 5.57
CA ALA A 73 -10.65 11.51 5.28
C ALA A 73 -11.40 12.40 4.28
N GLU A 74 -11.89 11.82 3.19
CA GLU A 74 -12.66 12.52 2.16
C GLU A 74 -13.94 13.15 2.72
N LYS A 75 -14.75 12.34 3.42
CA LYS A 75 -16.07 12.77 3.89
C LYS A 75 -16.03 13.74 5.08
N THR A 76 -15.03 13.61 5.95
CA THR A 76 -15.02 14.31 7.24
C THR A 76 -14.01 15.45 7.30
N HIS A 77 -12.91 15.36 6.55
CA HIS A 77 -11.79 16.28 6.71
C HIS A 77 -11.41 17.03 5.43
N GLY A 78 -11.85 16.56 4.26
CA GLY A 78 -11.78 17.28 2.97
C GLY A 78 -10.48 18.04 2.75
N GLU A 79 -10.59 19.32 2.49
CA GLU A 79 -9.49 20.20 2.09
C GLU A 79 -8.27 20.18 3.03
N ALA A 80 -8.49 19.95 4.32
CA ALA A 80 -7.39 19.99 5.30
C ALA A 80 -6.51 18.72 5.28
N VAL A 81 -6.99 17.61 4.73
CA VAL A 81 -6.31 16.32 4.81
C VAL A 81 -6.02 15.74 3.42
N LEU A 82 -6.89 15.94 2.46
CA LEU A 82 -6.75 15.38 1.11
C LEU A 82 -5.39 15.70 0.44
N PRO A 83 -4.84 16.93 0.53
CA PRO A 83 -3.54 17.23 -0.07
C PRO A 83 -2.39 16.40 0.51
N HIS A 84 -2.57 15.91 1.73
CA HIS A 84 -1.58 15.10 2.44
C HIS A 84 -1.69 13.60 2.14
N LEU A 85 -2.81 13.14 1.58
CA LEU A 85 -2.95 11.71 1.25
C LEU A 85 -1.91 11.31 0.19
N ALA A 86 -1.37 10.11 0.35
CA ALA A 86 -0.57 9.48 -0.68
C ALA A 86 -1.43 9.25 -1.93
N ALA A 87 -0.90 9.55 -3.10
CA ALA A 87 -1.59 9.41 -4.38
C ALA A 87 -1.42 8.00 -4.99
N GLY A 88 -0.48 7.20 -4.45
CA GLY A 88 -0.18 5.87 -4.94
C GLY A 88 -1.37 4.91 -4.82
N ARG A 89 -1.45 3.94 -5.75
CA ARG A 89 -2.44 2.86 -5.70
C ARG A 89 -2.06 1.84 -4.63
N SER A 90 -3.07 1.22 -4.02
CA SER A 90 -2.88 0.06 -3.16
C SER A 90 -2.43 -1.17 -3.97
N ALA A 91 -1.91 -2.19 -3.30
CA ALA A 91 -1.57 -3.47 -3.92
C ALA A 91 -2.73 -4.05 -4.74
N GLN A 92 -3.96 -4.02 -4.18
CA GLN A 92 -5.17 -4.44 -4.90
C GLN A 92 -5.37 -3.66 -6.21
N GLY A 93 -5.25 -2.34 -6.17
CA GLY A 93 -5.41 -1.49 -7.36
C GLY A 93 -4.33 -1.73 -8.41
N VAL A 94 -3.09 -1.94 -7.98
CA VAL A 94 -1.98 -2.29 -8.90
C VAL A 94 -2.21 -3.65 -9.54
N MET A 95 -2.56 -4.68 -8.75
CA MET A 95 -2.83 -6.03 -9.29
C MET A 95 -4.03 -6.06 -10.22
N GLY A 96 -5.07 -5.28 -9.94
CA GLY A 96 -6.21 -5.14 -10.85
C GLY A 96 -5.78 -4.67 -12.23
N LEU A 97 -4.99 -3.59 -12.27
CA LEU A 97 -4.46 -3.04 -13.51
C LEU A 97 -3.55 -4.04 -14.25
N LEU A 98 -2.63 -4.70 -13.54
CA LEU A 98 -1.72 -5.69 -14.11
C LEU A 98 -2.47 -6.90 -14.67
N THR A 99 -3.47 -7.40 -13.94
CA THR A 99 -4.29 -8.53 -14.39
C THR A 99 -5.05 -8.19 -15.66
N LYS A 100 -5.71 -7.04 -15.69
CA LYS A 100 -6.50 -6.62 -16.85
C LYS A 100 -5.64 -6.33 -18.09
N ARG A 101 -4.48 -5.69 -17.91
CA ARG A 101 -3.66 -5.24 -19.04
C ARG A 101 -2.54 -6.21 -19.39
N LEU A 102 -1.73 -6.62 -18.43
CA LEU A 102 -0.56 -7.43 -18.69
C LEU A 102 -0.93 -8.89 -18.93
N LEU A 103 -1.66 -9.52 -17.99
CA LEU A 103 -2.11 -10.89 -18.15
C LEU A 103 -3.10 -11.01 -19.30
N GLY A 104 -4.03 -10.06 -19.44
CA GLY A 104 -4.98 -9.99 -20.55
C GLY A 104 -4.31 -9.92 -21.90
N GLY A 105 -3.31 -9.05 -22.04
CA GLY A 105 -2.52 -8.96 -23.28
C GLY A 105 -1.83 -10.27 -23.64
N ARG A 106 -1.31 -10.99 -22.66
CA ARG A 106 -0.68 -12.31 -22.85
C ARG A 106 -1.67 -13.41 -23.25
N LEU A 107 -2.86 -13.38 -22.69
CA LEU A 107 -3.94 -14.33 -23.00
C LEU A 107 -4.68 -13.98 -24.29
N GLY A 108 -4.36 -12.86 -24.93
CA GLY A 108 -5.08 -12.35 -26.09
C GLY A 108 -6.53 -11.95 -25.76
N ALA A 109 -6.81 -11.67 -24.50
CA ALA A 109 -8.15 -11.30 -24.01
C ALA A 109 -8.20 -9.80 -23.67
N PRO A 110 -9.17 -9.05 -24.21
CA PRO A 110 -9.34 -7.64 -23.84
C PRO A 110 -9.80 -7.51 -22.39
N PRO A 111 -9.55 -6.36 -21.73
CA PRO A 111 -9.81 -6.15 -20.30
C PRO A 111 -11.25 -6.46 -19.84
N ASP A 112 -12.24 -6.20 -20.67
CA ASP A 112 -13.66 -6.46 -20.42
C ASP A 112 -14.03 -7.95 -20.45
N ARG A 113 -13.15 -8.80 -21.00
CA ARG A 113 -13.31 -10.26 -21.05
C ARG A 113 -12.60 -10.97 -19.91
N ILE A 114 -11.91 -10.24 -19.03
CA ILE A 114 -11.24 -10.77 -17.86
C ILE A 114 -12.05 -10.41 -16.63
N TYR A 115 -12.47 -11.41 -15.88
CA TYR A 115 -13.09 -11.21 -14.57
C TYR A 115 -12.03 -11.38 -13.49
N HIS A 116 -11.63 -10.26 -12.87
CA HIS A 116 -10.63 -10.24 -11.82
C HIS A 116 -11.30 -10.23 -10.45
N CYS A 117 -11.02 -11.26 -9.66
CA CYS A 117 -11.49 -11.39 -8.27
C CYS A 117 -10.30 -11.28 -7.32
N ALA A 118 -10.29 -10.29 -6.45
CA ALA A 118 -9.30 -10.14 -5.40
C ALA A 118 -9.77 -10.79 -4.09
N VAL A 119 -8.87 -11.48 -3.38
CA VAL A 119 -9.12 -12.01 -2.04
C VAL A 119 -8.40 -11.14 -1.04
N MET A 120 -9.15 -10.42 -0.21
CA MET A 120 -8.63 -9.40 0.70
C MET A 120 -9.08 -9.61 2.15
N PRO A 121 -8.35 -9.11 3.14
CA PRO A 121 -8.69 -9.32 4.55
C PRO A 121 -9.83 -8.43 5.07
N CYS A 122 -10.31 -7.46 4.27
CA CYS A 122 -11.19 -6.39 4.74
C CYS A 122 -12.36 -6.13 3.79
N TYR A 123 -13.56 -5.91 4.35
CA TYR A 123 -14.76 -5.53 3.57
C TYR A 123 -14.62 -4.17 2.87
N ASP A 124 -13.86 -3.22 3.43
CA ASP A 124 -13.66 -1.90 2.83
C ASP A 124 -12.92 -1.97 1.50
N LYS A 125 -12.19 -3.05 1.23
CA LYS A 125 -11.58 -3.29 -0.09
C LYS A 125 -12.62 -3.46 -1.22
N LYS A 126 -13.85 -3.83 -0.89
CA LYS A 126 -14.99 -3.80 -1.83
C LYS A 126 -15.35 -2.36 -2.22
N LEU A 127 -15.27 -1.42 -1.26
CA LEU A 127 -15.51 0.01 -1.53
C LEU A 127 -14.42 0.58 -2.44
N GLU A 128 -13.15 0.23 -2.22
CA GLU A 128 -12.06 0.63 -3.10
C GLU A 128 -12.30 0.14 -4.54
N ALA A 129 -12.59 -1.15 -4.71
CA ALA A 129 -12.82 -1.74 -6.02
C ALA A 129 -14.01 -1.11 -6.77
N SER A 130 -15.01 -0.59 -6.05
CA SER A 130 -16.21 0.03 -6.65
C SER A 130 -16.03 1.49 -7.08
N ARG A 131 -14.88 2.11 -6.77
CA ARG A 131 -14.65 3.52 -7.09
C ARG A 131 -14.37 3.71 -8.58
N PRO A 132 -14.90 4.78 -9.20
CA PRO A 132 -14.61 5.10 -10.60
C PRO A 132 -13.12 5.29 -10.90
N ASP A 133 -12.33 5.74 -9.90
CA ASP A 133 -10.89 5.93 -10.02
C ASP A 133 -10.12 4.63 -10.32
N PHE A 134 -10.74 3.46 -10.01
CA PHE A 134 -10.21 2.13 -10.28
C PHE A 134 -10.92 1.46 -11.46
N ALA A 135 -11.33 2.25 -12.45
CA ALA A 135 -11.86 1.78 -13.72
C ALA A 135 -11.08 2.42 -14.88
N SER A 136 -10.74 1.64 -15.88
CA SER A 136 -10.04 2.09 -17.08
C SER A 136 -10.96 1.93 -18.29
N GLY A 137 -11.33 3.04 -18.94
CA GLY A 137 -12.24 3.01 -20.10
C GLY A 137 -13.63 2.45 -19.77
N GLY A 138 -14.12 2.64 -18.55
CA GLY A 138 -15.40 2.10 -18.09
C GLY A 138 -15.37 0.63 -17.64
N VAL A 139 -14.22 -0.03 -17.70
CA VAL A 139 -14.03 -1.41 -17.23
C VAL A 139 -13.41 -1.39 -15.83
N PRO A 140 -14.04 -2.00 -14.81
CA PRO A 140 -13.44 -2.13 -13.48
C PRO A 140 -12.11 -2.89 -13.54
N GLU A 141 -11.11 -2.41 -12.82
CA GLU A 141 -9.83 -3.12 -12.71
C GLU A 141 -9.94 -4.34 -11.79
N THR A 142 -10.82 -4.27 -10.79
CA THR A 142 -11.21 -5.39 -9.93
C THR A 142 -12.72 -5.55 -9.99
N ASP A 143 -13.20 -6.67 -10.51
CA ASP A 143 -14.65 -6.91 -10.71
C ASP A 143 -15.33 -7.40 -9.43
N CYS A 144 -14.58 -8.12 -8.59
CA CYS A 144 -15.09 -8.70 -7.35
C CYS A 144 -14.02 -8.69 -6.26
N VAL A 145 -14.43 -8.47 -5.03
CA VAL A 145 -13.57 -8.65 -3.85
C VAL A 145 -14.25 -9.63 -2.91
N LEU A 146 -13.54 -10.70 -2.59
CA LEU A 146 -13.92 -11.65 -1.55
C LEU A 146 -13.07 -11.40 -0.31
N THR A 147 -13.69 -11.39 0.85
CA THR A 147 -12.96 -11.39 2.13
C THR A 147 -12.47 -12.79 2.45
N THR A 148 -11.46 -12.90 3.31
CA THR A 148 -10.99 -14.20 3.82
C THR A 148 -12.09 -14.99 4.51
N GLY A 149 -13.02 -14.30 5.21
CA GLY A 149 -14.20 -14.93 5.82
C GLY A 149 -15.19 -15.47 4.79
N GLU A 150 -15.42 -14.75 3.68
CA GLU A 150 -16.28 -15.23 2.59
C GLU A 150 -15.65 -16.44 1.88
N VAL A 151 -14.33 -16.47 1.72
CA VAL A 151 -13.64 -17.66 1.19
C VAL A 151 -13.75 -18.85 2.15
N GLN A 152 -13.67 -18.60 3.45
CA GLN A 152 -13.90 -19.65 4.45
C GLN A 152 -15.33 -20.21 4.34
N GLY A 153 -16.34 -19.34 4.25
CA GLY A 153 -17.73 -19.76 4.04
C GLY A 153 -17.91 -20.57 2.75
N LEU A 154 -17.24 -20.18 1.67
CA LEU A 154 -17.27 -20.93 0.41
C LEU A 154 -16.64 -22.33 0.52
N LEU A 155 -15.57 -22.47 1.29
CA LEU A 155 -14.98 -23.77 1.59
C LEU A 155 -15.95 -24.67 2.38
N GLU A 156 -16.59 -24.11 3.39
CA GLU A 156 -17.59 -24.81 4.22
C GLU A 156 -18.80 -25.24 3.42
N GLU A 157 -19.36 -24.36 2.59
CA GLU A 157 -20.49 -24.66 1.68
C GLU A 157 -20.16 -25.81 0.72
N ARG A 158 -18.90 -25.86 0.24
CA ARG A 158 -18.44 -26.91 -0.67
C ARG A 158 -17.97 -28.18 0.05
N GLY A 159 -17.92 -28.18 1.38
CA GLY A 159 -17.40 -29.29 2.17
C GLY A 159 -15.93 -29.61 1.91
N VAL A 160 -15.14 -28.57 1.54
CA VAL A 160 -13.72 -28.73 1.18
C VAL A 160 -12.83 -28.26 2.32
N SER A 161 -11.92 -29.13 2.75
CA SER A 161 -10.81 -28.76 3.64
C SER A 161 -9.56 -28.44 2.81
N LEU A 162 -8.94 -27.28 3.04
CA LEU A 162 -7.69 -26.93 2.38
C LEU A 162 -6.56 -27.94 2.70
N LEU A 163 -6.63 -28.62 3.84
CA LEU A 163 -5.63 -29.60 4.24
C LEU A 163 -5.65 -30.85 3.35
N ASP A 164 -6.80 -31.17 2.77
CA ASP A 164 -7.00 -32.36 1.94
C ASP A 164 -6.65 -32.11 0.46
N LEU A 165 -6.44 -30.84 0.08
CA LEU A 165 -6.09 -30.51 -1.29
C LEU A 165 -4.58 -30.67 -1.55
N GLU A 166 -4.24 -31.17 -2.72
CA GLU A 166 -2.87 -31.13 -3.22
C GLU A 166 -2.36 -29.69 -3.40
N THR A 167 -1.07 -29.50 -3.18
CA THR A 167 -0.45 -28.20 -3.41
C THR A 167 -0.28 -27.96 -4.91
N GLN A 168 -0.75 -26.82 -5.38
CA GLN A 168 -0.51 -26.33 -6.74
C GLN A 168 0.28 -25.03 -6.71
N PRO A 169 1.18 -24.77 -7.68
CA PRO A 169 1.87 -23.50 -7.78
C PRO A 169 0.90 -22.37 -8.10
N LEU A 170 1.30 -21.15 -7.74
CA LEU A 170 0.65 -19.94 -8.20
C LEU A 170 1.05 -19.68 -9.66
N ASP A 171 0.18 -19.00 -10.38
CA ASP A 171 0.49 -18.55 -11.73
C ASP A 171 1.32 -17.25 -11.70
N SER A 172 2.10 -17.01 -12.74
CA SER A 172 2.96 -15.83 -12.85
C SER A 172 2.43 -14.83 -13.86
N LEU A 173 2.50 -13.53 -13.52
CA LEU A 173 2.26 -12.44 -14.49
C LEU A 173 3.28 -12.47 -15.64
N ALA A 174 4.51 -12.93 -15.38
CA ALA A 174 5.58 -13.02 -16.36
C ALA A 174 5.55 -14.31 -17.22
N GLY A 175 4.72 -15.30 -16.86
CA GLY A 175 4.65 -16.62 -17.50
C GLY A 175 5.76 -17.57 -17.03
N ASP A 176 5.92 -18.68 -17.76
CA ASP A 176 6.86 -19.75 -17.42
C ASP A 176 8.35 -19.33 -17.46
N ALA A 177 8.65 -18.15 -18.01
CA ALA A 177 10.01 -17.62 -18.12
C ALA A 177 10.44 -16.75 -16.92
N GLY A 178 9.53 -16.51 -15.96
CA GLY A 178 9.84 -15.73 -14.76
C GLY A 178 10.35 -16.60 -13.61
N PRO A 179 11.18 -16.07 -12.70
CA PRO A 179 11.48 -16.76 -11.46
C PRO A 179 10.15 -17.08 -10.76
N GLU A 180 10.07 -18.25 -10.11
CA GLU A 180 8.93 -18.59 -9.22
C GLU A 180 8.91 -17.60 -8.06
N THR A 181 8.39 -16.42 -8.30
CA THR A 181 8.24 -15.37 -7.27
C THR A 181 6.94 -15.59 -6.51
N GLY A 182 6.93 -16.63 -5.73
CA GLY A 182 5.99 -16.75 -4.62
C GLY A 182 6.52 -15.97 -3.43
N GLY A 183 6.48 -14.66 -3.49
CA GLY A 183 6.90 -13.79 -2.41
C GLY A 183 7.43 -12.46 -2.96
N GLY A 184 6.94 -11.34 -2.46
CA GLY A 184 7.46 -10.02 -2.81
C GLY A 184 8.94 -9.89 -2.44
N LEU A 185 9.70 -9.26 -3.31
CA LEU A 185 11.14 -9.07 -3.12
C LEU A 185 11.44 -7.98 -2.07
N LEU A 186 10.51 -7.03 -1.89
CA LEU A 186 10.76 -5.80 -1.13
C LEU A 186 10.09 -5.76 0.25
N ALA A 187 9.02 -6.51 0.45
CA ALA A 187 8.21 -6.42 1.67
C ALA A 187 8.50 -7.55 2.66
N GLY A 188 9.73 -7.73 3.06
CA GLY A 188 10.19 -8.90 3.82
C GLY A 188 9.96 -8.90 5.32
N GLU A 189 9.64 -7.83 6.04
CA GLU A 189 10.07 -7.87 7.44
C GLU A 189 9.15 -7.28 8.50
N THR A 190 7.89 -6.82 8.22
CA THR A 190 7.24 -6.05 9.27
C THR A 190 5.74 -6.00 9.24
N ALA A 191 5.21 -5.28 10.23
CA ALA A 191 3.83 -4.87 10.46
C ALA A 191 2.99 -4.66 9.19
N SER A 192 1.71 -4.62 9.33
CA SER A 192 0.69 -4.54 8.28
C SER A 192 1.12 -3.64 7.11
N GLY A 193 1.43 -4.24 5.97
CA GLY A 193 1.79 -3.55 4.74
C GLY A 193 3.27 -3.22 4.55
N GLY A 194 4.05 -2.95 5.58
CA GLY A 194 5.49 -2.69 5.52
C GLY A 194 5.89 -1.36 4.87
N TYR A 195 4.94 -0.47 4.59
CA TYR A 195 5.19 0.80 3.88
C TYR A 195 6.16 1.70 4.62
N ALA A 196 5.89 2.01 5.89
CA ALA A 196 6.76 2.90 6.67
C ALA A 196 8.20 2.40 6.73
N HIS A 197 8.41 1.09 6.85
CA HIS A 197 9.74 0.50 6.94
C HIS A 197 10.51 0.58 5.62
N PHE A 198 9.86 0.24 4.51
CA PHE A 198 10.48 0.30 3.19
C PHE A 198 10.80 1.75 2.81
N ILE A 199 9.82 2.65 2.94
CA ILE A 199 9.97 4.06 2.57
C ILE A 199 11.02 4.74 3.46
N PHE A 200 11.09 4.41 4.74
CA PHE A 200 12.10 4.95 5.64
C PHE A 200 13.52 4.61 5.20
N ARG A 201 13.77 3.34 4.82
CA ARG A 201 15.09 2.91 4.31
C ARG A 201 15.43 3.58 2.99
N GLU A 202 14.50 3.59 2.04
CA GLU A 202 14.70 4.24 0.76
C GLU A 202 14.95 5.75 0.90
N ALA A 203 14.22 6.41 1.78
CA ALA A 203 14.42 7.82 2.07
C ALA A 203 15.77 8.10 2.75
N ALA A 204 16.17 7.28 3.71
CA ALA A 204 17.47 7.39 4.36
C ALA A 204 18.61 7.29 3.33
N ARG A 205 18.54 6.29 2.45
CA ARG A 205 19.53 6.07 1.39
C ARG A 205 19.52 7.19 0.35
N ARG A 206 18.35 7.58 -0.15
CA ARG A 206 18.24 8.50 -1.30
C ARG A 206 18.39 9.98 -0.93
N LEU A 207 18.00 10.37 0.28
CA LEU A 207 18.02 11.76 0.73
C LEU A 207 19.26 12.13 1.54
N PHE A 208 19.83 11.14 2.25
CA PHE A 208 20.90 11.38 3.22
C PHE A 208 22.12 10.50 3.02
N ASP A 209 22.14 9.65 1.99
CA ASP A 209 23.21 8.66 1.73
C ASP A 209 23.52 7.78 2.97
N MET A 210 22.45 7.42 3.71
CA MET A 210 22.55 6.62 4.93
C MET A 210 21.94 5.24 4.72
N GLU A 211 22.76 4.20 4.90
CA GLU A 211 22.30 2.83 4.88
C GLU A 211 21.69 2.43 6.23
N VAL A 212 20.42 2.02 6.20
CA VAL A 212 19.73 1.47 7.37
C VAL A 212 19.74 -0.05 7.25
N PRO A 213 20.36 -0.77 8.21
CA PRO A 213 20.49 -2.21 8.16
C PRO A 213 19.17 -2.95 7.94
N PRO A 214 19.19 -4.11 7.26
CA PRO A 214 17.99 -4.96 7.15
C PRO A 214 17.57 -5.46 8.55
N GLY A 215 16.29 -5.83 8.68
CA GLY A 215 15.70 -6.30 9.93
C GLY A 215 14.76 -5.30 10.59
N PRO A 216 14.29 -5.58 11.81
CA PRO A 216 13.33 -4.74 12.50
C PRO A 216 13.89 -3.34 12.75
N LEU A 217 13.09 -2.32 12.42
CA LEU A 217 13.47 -0.93 12.75
C LEU A 217 13.21 -0.62 14.23
N PRO A 218 13.99 0.27 14.84
CA PRO A 218 13.84 0.66 16.25
C PRO A 218 12.62 1.56 16.44
N LEU A 219 11.43 0.96 16.40
CA LEU A 219 10.18 1.66 16.65
C LEU A 219 10.08 2.09 18.11
N GLU A 220 9.99 3.39 18.34
CA GLU A 220 9.70 3.94 19.65
C GLU A 220 8.21 3.83 19.94
N ARG A 221 7.87 3.08 20.99
CA ARG A 221 6.49 2.88 21.39
C ARG A 221 5.97 4.12 22.13
N GLY A 222 4.88 4.69 21.63
CA GLY A 222 4.16 5.76 22.31
C GLY A 222 3.42 5.28 23.57
N ARG A 223 2.63 6.15 24.17
CA ARG A 223 1.75 5.80 25.31
C ARG A 223 0.65 4.79 24.92
N ASN A 224 0.29 4.77 23.65
CA ASN A 224 -0.70 3.87 23.07
C ASN A 224 0.05 2.75 22.30
N PRO A 225 -0.27 1.47 22.53
CA PRO A 225 0.39 0.36 21.84
C PRO A 225 0.23 0.39 20.32
N ASP A 226 -0.82 1.03 19.81
CA ASP A 226 -1.12 1.14 18.37
C ASP A 226 -0.49 2.41 17.73
N PHE A 227 0.39 3.10 18.43
CA PHE A 227 1.11 4.27 17.92
C PHE A 227 2.60 4.11 18.12
N HIS A 228 3.35 4.15 17.00
CA HIS A 228 4.79 4.03 17.02
C HIS A 228 5.44 5.19 16.28
N GLU A 229 6.62 5.56 16.69
CA GLU A 229 7.44 6.59 16.08
C GLU A 229 8.76 5.99 15.59
N LEU A 230 9.29 6.55 14.54
CA LEU A 230 10.57 6.15 13.96
C LEU A 230 11.32 7.42 13.52
N THR A 231 12.53 7.59 13.99
CA THR A 231 13.32 8.79 13.71
C THR A 231 14.71 8.41 13.17
N LEU A 232 15.05 8.91 12.00
CA LEU A 232 16.42 8.91 11.49
C LEU A 232 17.15 10.11 12.09
N ARG A 233 18.33 9.87 12.65
CA ARG A 233 19.15 10.93 13.21
C ARG A 233 20.46 11.07 12.45
N GLY A 234 20.89 12.30 12.29
CA GLY A 234 22.21 12.63 11.73
C GLY A 234 23.34 12.38 12.71
N ALA A 235 24.56 12.68 12.29
CA ALA A 235 25.78 12.44 13.05
C ALA A 235 25.86 13.22 14.38
N THR A 236 25.21 14.38 14.46
CA THR A 236 25.15 15.24 15.65
C THR A 236 23.89 14.95 16.50
N GLY A 237 23.07 13.97 16.11
CA GLY A 237 21.85 13.55 16.81
C GLY A 237 20.58 14.31 16.41
N GLU A 238 20.67 15.24 15.48
CA GLU A 238 19.52 15.97 14.92
C GLU A 238 18.56 15.02 14.16
N PRO A 239 17.24 15.23 14.25
CA PRO A 239 16.28 14.45 13.51
C PRO A 239 16.28 14.83 12.03
N LEU A 240 16.62 13.90 11.16
CA LEU A 240 16.57 14.04 9.70
C LEU A 240 15.22 13.62 9.13
N LEU A 241 14.71 12.46 9.55
CA LEU A 241 13.38 12.00 9.21
C LEU A 241 12.59 11.64 10.47
N SER A 242 11.30 11.93 10.45
CA SER A 242 10.38 11.56 11.51
C SER A 242 9.14 10.91 10.89
N PHE A 243 8.95 9.63 11.18
CA PHE A 243 7.83 8.82 10.71
C PHE A 243 6.95 8.41 11.88
N ALA A 244 5.68 8.11 11.61
CA ALA A 244 4.78 7.51 12.58
C ALA A 244 3.93 6.41 11.95
N LEU A 245 3.57 5.42 12.76
CA LEU A 245 2.56 4.41 12.47
C LEU A 245 1.37 4.71 13.39
N ALA A 246 0.24 5.05 12.81
CA ALA A 246 -0.96 5.48 13.54
C ALA A 246 -2.12 4.53 13.23
N TYR A 247 -2.30 3.52 14.07
CA TYR A 247 -3.33 2.51 13.92
C TYR A 247 -4.49 2.78 14.87
N GLY A 248 -5.72 2.50 14.41
CA GLY A 248 -6.94 2.76 15.15
C GLY A 248 -7.38 4.23 15.14
N PHE A 249 -8.70 4.44 15.16
CA PHE A 249 -9.33 5.76 14.98
C PHE A 249 -8.87 6.82 15.98
N ARG A 250 -8.58 6.44 17.23
CA ARG A 250 -8.09 7.38 18.24
C ARG A 250 -6.77 8.03 17.83
N ASN A 251 -5.85 7.24 17.27
CA ASN A 251 -4.54 7.73 16.81
C ASN A 251 -4.70 8.58 15.56
N ILE A 252 -5.55 8.15 14.64
CA ILE A 252 -5.89 8.90 13.42
C ILE A 252 -6.42 10.29 13.78
N GLN A 253 -7.39 10.38 14.70
CA GLN A 253 -7.94 11.66 15.14
C GLN A 253 -6.88 12.59 15.75
N ASN A 254 -5.91 12.04 16.48
CA ASN A 254 -4.82 12.82 17.04
C ASN A 254 -3.89 13.35 15.95
N VAL A 255 -3.53 12.51 14.97
CA VAL A 255 -2.72 12.91 13.79
C VAL A 255 -3.42 14.04 13.04
N VAL A 256 -4.70 13.86 12.69
CA VAL A 256 -5.49 14.86 11.95
C VAL A 256 -5.62 16.16 12.74
N ARG A 257 -5.85 16.09 14.06
CA ARG A 257 -5.93 17.27 14.93
C ARG A 257 -4.63 18.07 14.94
N ASN A 258 -3.50 17.37 15.03
CA ASN A 258 -2.19 18.01 15.01
C ASN A 258 -1.87 18.61 13.64
N LEU A 259 -2.23 17.91 12.57
CA LEU A 259 -2.10 18.38 11.19
C LEU A 259 -2.85 19.71 10.99
N LYS A 260 -4.17 19.74 11.34
CA LYS A 260 -5.01 20.95 11.24
C LYS A 260 -4.51 22.14 12.07
N ARG A 261 -3.72 21.89 13.11
CA ARG A 261 -3.11 22.91 13.96
C ARG A 261 -1.72 23.34 13.51
N GLY A 262 -1.19 22.80 12.42
CA GLY A 262 0.17 23.02 11.97
C GLY A 262 1.23 22.51 12.98
N LYS A 263 0.88 21.51 13.80
CA LYS A 263 1.76 20.96 14.85
C LYS A 263 2.23 19.53 14.56
N SER A 264 2.12 19.07 13.31
CA SER A 264 2.69 17.79 12.93
C SER A 264 4.20 17.88 12.92
N LYS A 265 4.87 16.93 13.59
CA LYS A 265 6.33 16.80 13.57
C LYS A 265 6.81 15.71 12.61
N TYR A 266 5.88 15.04 11.93
CA TYR A 266 6.18 13.90 11.07
C TYR A 266 6.31 14.34 9.62
N HIS A 267 7.16 13.65 8.88
CA HIS A 267 7.25 13.75 7.42
C HIS A 267 6.37 12.71 6.73
N TYR A 268 6.17 11.57 7.39
CA TYR A 268 5.36 10.46 6.88
C TYR A 268 4.56 9.82 8.01
N VAL A 269 3.32 9.47 7.73
CA VAL A 269 2.47 8.73 8.68
C VAL A 269 1.77 7.59 7.95
N GLU A 270 2.05 6.36 8.36
CA GLU A 270 1.27 5.19 7.95
C GLU A 270 -0.01 5.12 8.78
N VAL A 271 -1.16 5.08 8.11
CA VAL A 271 -2.47 5.19 8.75
C VAL A 271 -3.32 3.96 8.46
N LEU A 272 -3.80 3.27 9.49
CA LEU A 272 -4.74 2.17 9.38
C LEU A 272 -5.89 2.36 10.38
N ALA A 273 -7.14 2.18 9.91
CA ALA A 273 -8.32 2.33 10.77
C ALA A 273 -8.42 1.22 11.83
N CYS A 274 -7.95 0.02 11.52
CA CYS A 274 -7.89 -1.09 12.45
C CYS A 274 -6.74 -0.91 13.46
N PRO A 275 -6.91 -1.31 14.73
CA PRO A 275 -5.81 -1.42 15.67
C PRO A 275 -4.84 -2.52 15.23
N SER A 276 -3.60 -2.45 15.69
CA SER A 276 -2.55 -3.43 15.40
C SER A 276 -2.76 -4.74 16.16
#